data_b37d7a536faf6e4d6eb4a4e778617290
#
_entry.id   b37d7a536faf6e4d6eb4a4e778617290
#
_cell.length_a   1.000
_cell.length_b   1.000
_cell.length_c   1.000
_cell.angle_alpha   90.00
_cell.angle_beta   90.00
_cell.angle_gamma   90.00
#
_symmetry.space_group_name_H-M   'P 1'
#
loop_
_entity.id
_entity.type
_entity.pdbx_description
1 polymer ?
#
loop_
_entity_poly.entity_id
_entity_poly.type
_entity_poly.pdbx_seq_one_letter_code
_entity_poly.pdbx_strand_id
1 'polypeptide(L)'
;MAAKKRRKPWLKFPKRMQKKLIVMFSAIAVLLTGLIGRLMYIEYTSGDKYEKIVLSQQEYDSQTIPYQRGDIVDSKGTVLATSIAVYNVILDCSVMTSKDEYIEPTIQALASCFEDLDSNTLYGYAKDQKDSRYIVLKKKASYEEIQPFVEMQEAVDEKGKKVNPDIKGVWFEKEYQREYPYGALGSSIVGFTASGNVGVNGLEQYYNETLNGVDGREYGYLNTDNNFEKTIKAAKNGNTVVSTIDSHIQSVVEQKIADFNEAYTGNFREDEPGASHVGVLIMNPNNGDVLAMANYPNYDLSNPRDLSAYYTQIGRAH
;
A
#
# COMPACT_ATOMS: atom_id res chain seq x y z
N MET A 1 3.89 -69.87 49.91
CA MET A 1 2.47 -69.53 50.01
C MET A 1 2.29 -68.10 49.49
N ALA A 2 1.72 -67.91 48.30
CA ALA A 2 1.58 -66.66 47.70
C ALA A 2 0.20 -66.06 48.05
N ALA A 3 0.17 -64.85 48.66
CA ALA A 3 -1.04 -64.16 49.13
C ALA A 3 -1.83 -63.63 47.92
N LYS A 4 -3.02 -64.18 47.72
CA LYS A 4 -3.98 -63.78 46.67
C LYS A 4 -4.52 -62.37 46.95
N LYS A 5 -4.08 -61.32 46.20
CA LYS A 5 -4.57 -59.91 46.26
C LYS A 5 -6.08 -59.91 45.95
N ARG A 6 -6.93 -59.67 46.94
CA ARG A 6 -8.40 -59.44 46.78
C ARG A 6 -8.62 -58.16 45.95
N ARG A 7 -9.18 -58.32 44.73
CA ARG A 7 -9.66 -57.18 43.94
C ARG A 7 -10.88 -56.56 44.66
N LYS A 8 -10.83 -55.27 44.97
CA LYS A 8 -12.00 -54.53 45.52
C LYS A 8 -13.15 -54.60 44.52
N PRO A 9 -14.41 -54.89 44.94
CA PRO A 9 -15.53 -54.92 44.03
C PRO A 9 -15.83 -53.53 43.51
N TRP A 10 -16.03 -53.44 42.18
CA TRP A 10 -16.43 -52.20 41.48
C TRP A 10 -17.79 -51.80 42.03
N LEU A 11 -17.92 -50.55 42.57
CA LEU A 11 -19.19 -49.96 43.01
C LEU A 11 -20.12 -49.83 41.79
N LYS A 12 -21.15 -50.71 41.76
CA LYS A 12 -22.20 -50.59 40.70
C LYS A 12 -23.19 -49.52 41.13
N PHE A 13 -23.20 -48.40 40.40
CA PHE A 13 -24.17 -47.35 40.62
C PHE A 13 -25.59 -47.82 40.33
N PRO A 14 -26.61 -47.48 41.18
CA PRO A 14 -28.01 -47.82 40.94
C PRO A 14 -28.50 -47.16 39.66
N LYS A 15 -29.40 -47.82 38.90
CA LYS A 15 -29.90 -47.37 37.59
C LYS A 15 -30.42 -45.93 37.59
N ARG A 16 -31.01 -45.45 38.68
CA ARG A 16 -31.44 -44.04 38.81
C ARG A 16 -30.27 -43.05 38.83
N MET A 17 -29.15 -43.42 39.44
CA MET A 17 -27.96 -42.58 39.50
C MET A 17 -27.20 -42.57 38.18
N GLN A 18 -27.18 -43.69 37.44
CA GLN A 18 -26.63 -43.75 36.09
C GLN A 18 -27.39 -42.83 35.11
N LYS A 19 -28.76 -42.81 35.18
CA LYS A 19 -29.57 -41.91 34.37
C LYS A 19 -29.29 -40.44 34.69
N LYS A 20 -29.17 -40.04 35.95
CA LYS A 20 -28.84 -38.68 36.36
C LYS A 20 -27.44 -38.27 35.89
N LEU A 21 -26.45 -39.17 35.97
CA LEU A 21 -25.12 -38.92 35.47
C LEU A 21 -25.09 -38.73 33.96
N ILE A 22 -25.81 -39.59 33.18
CA ILE A 22 -25.91 -39.45 31.72
C ILE A 22 -26.55 -38.09 31.34
N VAL A 23 -27.63 -37.69 32.01
CA VAL A 23 -28.27 -36.40 31.75
C VAL A 23 -27.33 -35.22 32.07
N MET A 24 -26.60 -35.32 33.19
CA MET A 24 -25.62 -34.29 33.56
C MET A 24 -24.46 -34.19 32.54
N PHE A 25 -23.90 -35.36 32.15
CA PHE A 25 -22.84 -35.36 31.13
C PHE A 25 -23.34 -34.89 29.77
N SER A 26 -24.56 -35.25 29.38
CA SER A 26 -25.18 -34.74 28.12
C SER A 26 -25.38 -33.25 28.18
N ALA A 27 -25.82 -32.68 29.28
CA ALA A 27 -25.99 -31.24 29.44
C ALA A 27 -24.64 -30.51 29.36
N ILE A 28 -23.57 -31.04 29.98
CA ILE A 28 -22.23 -30.48 29.89
C ILE A 28 -21.69 -30.60 28.45
N ALA A 29 -21.90 -31.73 27.76
CA ALA A 29 -21.49 -31.91 26.38
C ALA A 29 -22.16 -30.89 25.44
N VAL A 30 -23.47 -30.63 25.60
CA VAL A 30 -24.20 -29.63 24.82
C VAL A 30 -23.66 -28.21 25.09
N LEU A 31 -23.37 -27.87 26.34
CA LEU A 31 -22.78 -26.57 26.70
C LEU A 31 -21.39 -26.40 26.10
N LEU A 32 -20.54 -27.43 26.15
CA LEU A 32 -19.21 -27.39 25.55
C LEU A 32 -19.29 -27.24 24.02
N THR A 33 -20.18 -27.99 23.36
CA THR A 33 -20.40 -27.86 21.92
C THR A 33 -20.86 -26.47 21.54
N GLY A 34 -21.77 -25.86 22.33
CA GLY A 34 -22.20 -24.49 22.13
C GLY A 34 -21.08 -23.46 22.32
N LEU A 35 -20.19 -23.68 23.31
CA LEU A 35 -19.01 -22.84 23.54
C LEU A 35 -18.01 -22.92 22.37
N ILE A 36 -17.74 -24.12 21.87
CA ILE A 36 -16.85 -24.33 20.71
C ILE A 36 -17.44 -23.66 19.47
N GLY A 37 -18.73 -23.82 19.22
CA GLY A 37 -19.41 -23.16 18.10
C GLY A 37 -19.35 -21.62 18.20
N ARG A 38 -19.50 -21.08 19.42
CA ARG A 38 -19.36 -19.65 19.66
C ARG A 38 -17.93 -19.14 19.45
N LEU A 39 -16.91 -19.91 19.89
CA LEU A 39 -15.50 -19.58 19.66
C LEU A 39 -15.18 -19.57 18.16
N MET A 40 -15.59 -20.60 17.42
CA MET A 40 -15.41 -20.63 15.96
C MET A 40 -16.12 -19.45 15.26
N TYR A 41 -17.30 -19.07 15.71
CA TYR A 41 -18.01 -17.93 15.16
C TYR A 41 -17.26 -16.60 15.44
N ILE A 42 -16.73 -16.42 16.65
CA ILE A 42 -15.94 -15.22 17.00
C ILE A 42 -14.65 -15.18 16.20
N GLU A 43 -13.96 -16.32 16.05
CA GLU A 43 -12.74 -16.42 15.25
C GLU A 43 -13.00 -16.05 13.79
N TYR A 44 -14.08 -16.59 13.22
CA TYR A 44 -14.45 -16.29 11.84
C TYR A 44 -14.86 -14.83 11.60
N THR A 45 -15.61 -14.20 12.54
CA THR A 45 -16.16 -12.84 12.36
C THR A 45 -15.24 -11.74 12.87
N SER A 46 -14.40 -12.03 13.85
CA SER A 46 -13.64 -11.00 14.57
C SER A 46 -12.20 -11.40 14.87
N GLY A 47 -11.70 -12.53 14.33
CA GLY A 47 -10.35 -13.03 14.57
C GLY A 47 -9.28 -11.98 14.31
N ASP A 48 -9.35 -11.32 13.15
CA ASP A 48 -8.43 -10.25 12.75
C ASP A 48 -8.42 -9.06 13.73
N LYS A 49 -9.56 -8.75 14.34
CA LYS A 49 -9.68 -7.66 15.32
C LYS A 49 -9.04 -8.02 16.64
N TYR A 50 -9.28 -9.23 17.14
CA TYR A 50 -8.68 -9.71 18.38
C TYR A 50 -7.20 -9.95 18.25
N GLU A 51 -6.73 -10.49 17.11
CA GLU A 51 -5.31 -10.60 16.79
C GLU A 51 -4.62 -9.23 16.86
N LYS A 52 -5.20 -8.21 16.23
CA LYS A 52 -4.68 -6.83 16.29
C LYS A 52 -4.60 -6.30 17.73
N ILE A 53 -5.60 -6.57 18.57
CA ILE A 53 -5.61 -6.11 19.96
C ILE A 53 -4.53 -6.82 20.78
N VAL A 54 -4.37 -8.13 20.63
CA VAL A 54 -3.33 -8.89 21.35
C VAL A 54 -1.94 -8.44 20.92
N LEU A 55 -1.71 -8.29 19.61
CA LEU A 55 -0.43 -7.82 19.09
C LEU A 55 -0.13 -6.39 19.54
N SER A 56 -1.12 -5.49 19.57
CA SER A 56 -0.92 -4.12 20.04
C SER A 56 -0.56 -4.01 21.54
N GLN A 57 -0.93 -4.97 22.34
CA GLN A 57 -0.58 -5.02 23.77
C GLN A 57 0.85 -5.52 24.03
N GLN A 58 1.45 -6.21 23.07
CA GLN A 58 2.81 -6.73 23.16
C GLN A 58 3.82 -5.88 22.36
N GLU A 59 3.37 -4.76 21.81
CA GLU A 59 4.09 -3.98 20.82
C GLU A 59 5.14 -3.06 21.45
N TYR A 60 6.42 -3.33 21.17
CA TYR A 60 7.52 -2.39 21.41
C TYR A 60 7.87 -1.61 20.13
N ASP A 61 7.59 -2.17 18.95
CA ASP A 61 7.81 -1.53 17.65
C ASP A 61 6.84 -2.12 16.62
N SER A 62 6.09 -1.27 15.93
CA SER A 62 5.12 -1.70 14.92
C SER A 62 5.25 -0.86 13.68
N GLN A 63 5.54 -1.52 12.57
CA GLN A 63 5.65 -0.90 11.27
C GLN A 63 4.55 -1.38 10.33
N THR A 64 3.87 -0.45 9.66
CA THR A 64 2.91 -0.77 8.61
C THR A 64 3.65 -1.22 7.36
N ILE A 65 3.21 -2.33 6.77
CA ILE A 65 3.66 -2.80 5.45
C ILE A 65 2.58 -2.40 4.44
N PRO A 66 2.83 -1.38 3.58
CA PRO A 66 1.81 -0.90 2.67
C PRO A 66 1.44 -1.96 1.63
N TYR A 67 0.15 -2.03 1.28
CA TYR A 67 -0.30 -2.84 0.14
C TYR A 67 -0.05 -2.10 -1.18
N GLN A 68 0.10 -2.86 -2.27
CA GLN A 68 0.13 -2.35 -3.62
C GLN A 68 -1.29 -2.32 -4.19
N ARG A 69 -1.74 -1.15 -4.67
CA ARG A 69 -3.02 -1.02 -5.38
C ARG A 69 -2.95 -1.76 -6.71
N GLY A 70 -4.00 -2.53 -7.04
CA GLY A 70 -4.08 -3.34 -8.25
C GLY A 70 -3.96 -2.51 -9.54
N ASP A 71 -3.50 -3.14 -10.59
CA ASP A 71 -3.33 -2.47 -11.89
C ASP A 71 -4.67 -2.31 -12.62
N ILE A 72 -4.73 -1.31 -13.51
CA ILE A 72 -5.77 -1.21 -14.52
C ILE A 72 -5.10 -1.47 -15.87
N VAL A 73 -5.57 -2.47 -16.58
CA VAL A 73 -5.01 -2.86 -17.87
C VAL A 73 -6.07 -2.82 -18.97
N ASP A 74 -5.60 -2.66 -20.21
CA ASP A 74 -6.45 -2.75 -21.39
C ASP A 74 -6.82 -4.21 -21.72
N SER A 75 -7.57 -4.43 -22.80
CA SER A 75 -8.01 -5.75 -23.25
C SER A 75 -6.88 -6.69 -23.66
N LYS A 76 -5.66 -6.18 -23.87
CA LYS A 76 -4.45 -6.90 -24.29
C LYS A 76 -3.42 -7.02 -23.18
N GLY A 77 -3.69 -6.49 -21.99
CA GLY A 77 -2.78 -6.49 -20.87
C GLY A 77 -1.84 -5.29 -20.82
N THR A 78 -2.04 -4.27 -21.65
CA THR A 78 -1.28 -3.01 -21.56
C THR A 78 -1.65 -2.28 -20.29
N VAL A 79 -0.67 -1.91 -19.47
CA VAL A 79 -0.87 -1.28 -18.17
C VAL A 79 -1.24 0.19 -18.35
N LEU A 80 -2.48 0.56 -18.00
CA LEU A 80 -2.98 1.93 -18.05
C LEU A 80 -2.76 2.68 -16.73
N ALA A 81 -2.80 1.97 -15.61
CA ALA A 81 -2.48 2.50 -14.29
C ALA A 81 -1.83 1.40 -13.45
N THR A 82 -0.73 1.73 -12.78
CA THR A 82 0.00 0.82 -11.88
C THR A 82 0.40 1.53 -10.59
N SER A 83 0.97 0.79 -9.64
CA SER A 83 1.51 1.34 -8.41
C SER A 83 2.97 0.95 -8.27
N ILE A 84 3.85 1.96 -8.29
CA ILE A 84 5.29 1.79 -8.14
C ILE A 84 5.70 1.98 -6.68
N ALA A 85 6.72 1.24 -6.26
CA ALA A 85 7.31 1.41 -4.94
C ALA A 85 8.15 2.69 -4.89
N VAL A 86 7.89 3.51 -3.88
CA VAL A 86 8.69 4.70 -3.55
C VAL A 86 9.06 4.66 -2.07
N TYR A 87 10.05 5.44 -1.69
CA TYR A 87 10.64 5.39 -0.37
C TYR A 87 10.73 6.78 0.23
N ASN A 88 10.29 6.93 1.47
CA ASN A 88 10.59 8.13 2.25
C ASN A 88 11.89 7.90 3.01
N VAL A 89 12.81 8.84 2.90
CA VAL A 89 14.09 8.84 3.64
C VAL A 89 13.85 9.45 5.01
N ILE A 90 13.99 8.64 6.05
CA ILE A 90 13.71 9.04 7.43
C ILE A 90 15.01 9.12 8.23
N LEU A 91 15.14 10.18 9.03
CA LEU A 91 16.23 10.38 9.96
C LEU A 91 15.74 10.30 11.41
N ASP A 92 16.35 9.44 12.19
CA ASP A 92 16.29 9.42 13.66
C ASP A 92 17.49 10.14 14.24
N CYS A 93 17.29 11.40 14.60
CA CYS A 93 18.35 12.20 15.21
C CYS A 93 18.77 11.64 16.57
N SER A 94 17.88 11.02 17.33
CA SER A 94 18.21 10.46 18.64
C SER A 94 19.20 9.30 18.52
N VAL A 95 19.10 8.50 17.48
CA VAL A 95 20.08 7.44 17.18
C VAL A 95 21.36 8.01 16.60
N MET A 96 21.26 8.93 15.63
CA MET A 96 22.43 9.56 15.00
C MET A 96 23.28 10.34 16.00
N THR A 97 22.66 11.03 16.97
CA THR A 97 23.39 11.84 17.99
C THR A 97 23.70 11.07 19.28
N SER A 98 23.38 9.78 19.34
CA SER A 98 23.66 8.95 20.53
C SER A 98 25.15 8.83 20.81
N LYS A 99 26.00 8.99 19.78
CA LYS A 99 27.45 9.11 19.86
C LYS A 99 27.95 10.10 18.83
N ASP A 100 28.95 10.90 19.21
CA ASP A 100 29.53 11.90 18.32
C ASP A 100 30.15 11.28 17.06
N GLU A 101 30.63 10.04 17.14
CA GLU A 101 31.25 9.29 16.03
C GLU A 101 30.23 8.94 14.90
N TYR A 102 28.89 8.98 15.13
CA TYR A 102 27.88 8.67 14.15
C TYR A 102 27.45 9.88 13.31
N ILE A 103 27.63 11.10 13.82
CA ILE A 103 27.09 12.32 13.22
C ILE A 103 27.73 12.58 11.86
N GLU A 104 29.06 12.72 11.84
CA GLU A 104 29.80 13.08 10.62
C GLU A 104 29.63 12.04 9.49
N PRO A 105 29.86 10.70 9.74
CA PRO A 105 29.70 9.70 8.68
C PRO A 105 28.28 9.62 8.13
N THR A 106 27.26 9.77 8.99
CA THR A 106 25.86 9.73 8.57
C THR A 106 25.49 10.93 7.70
N ILE A 107 25.90 12.14 8.10
CA ILE A 107 25.65 13.37 7.33
C ILE A 107 26.37 13.34 5.99
N GLN A 108 27.64 12.92 5.95
CA GLN A 108 28.41 12.80 4.71
C GLN A 108 27.78 11.77 3.76
N ALA A 109 27.34 10.61 4.27
CA ALA A 109 26.67 9.60 3.47
C ALA A 109 25.36 10.14 2.88
N LEU A 110 24.52 10.82 3.67
CA LEU A 110 23.29 11.43 3.21
C LEU A 110 23.55 12.49 2.12
N ALA A 111 24.46 13.41 2.36
CA ALA A 111 24.78 14.49 1.41
C ALA A 111 25.45 13.97 0.13
N SER A 112 26.17 12.85 0.17
CA SER A 112 26.78 12.24 -1.01
C SER A 112 25.78 11.47 -1.89
N CYS A 113 24.74 10.88 -1.28
CA CYS A 113 23.76 10.07 -2.00
C CYS A 113 22.53 10.86 -2.45
N PHE A 114 22.21 11.97 -1.78
CA PHE A 114 21.02 12.77 -2.06
C PHE A 114 21.44 14.24 -2.33
N GLU A 115 21.44 14.63 -3.61
CA GLU A 115 21.84 15.99 -4.03
C GLU A 115 20.97 17.10 -3.41
N ASP A 116 19.71 16.78 -3.08
CA ASP A 116 18.75 17.72 -2.49
C ASP A 116 18.98 17.96 -0.99
N LEU A 117 19.88 17.21 -0.33
CA LEU A 117 20.12 17.31 1.11
C LEU A 117 21.39 18.13 1.39
N ASP A 118 21.18 19.32 1.94
CA ASP A 118 22.29 20.19 2.36
C ASP A 118 22.84 19.76 3.73
N SER A 119 24.17 19.59 3.80
CA SER A 119 24.87 19.21 5.02
C SER A 119 24.61 20.16 6.19
N ASN A 120 24.51 21.48 5.95
CA ASN A 120 24.26 22.45 7.02
C ASN A 120 22.86 22.24 7.64
N THR A 121 21.86 21.90 6.83
CA THR A 121 20.53 21.56 7.31
C THR A 121 20.55 20.30 8.18
N LEU A 122 21.31 19.27 7.76
CA LEU A 122 21.47 18.03 8.52
C LEU A 122 22.18 18.25 9.86
N TYR A 123 23.24 19.08 9.88
CA TYR A 123 23.85 19.50 11.14
C TYR A 123 22.91 20.31 12.03
N GLY A 124 22.02 21.13 11.41
CA GLY A 124 20.96 21.84 12.13
C GLY A 124 20.04 20.87 12.87
N TYR A 125 19.59 19.80 12.21
CA TYR A 125 18.79 18.74 12.86
C TYR A 125 19.55 18.07 14.00
N ALA A 126 20.82 17.72 13.79
CA ALA A 126 21.67 17.12 14.81
C ALA A 126 21.83 18.02 16.06
N LYS A 127 21.79 19.34 15.88
CA LYS A 127 21.94 20.30 16.97
C LYS A 127 20.63 20.62 17.67
N ASP A 128 19.59 20.93 16.88
CA ASP A 128 18.35 21.54 17.38
C ASP A 128 17.24 20.51 17.64
N GLN A 129 17.34 19.31 17.06
CA GLN A 129 16.32 18.26 17.12
C GLN A 129 16.88 16.90 17.56
N LYS A 130 17.79 16.90 18.51
CA LYS A 130 18.51 15.70 19.00
C LYS A 130 17.59 14.55 19.45
N ASP A 131 16.45 14.89 20.03
CA ASP A 131 15.49 13.90 20.57
C ASP A 131 14.45 13.43 19.52
N SER A 132 14.48 14.02 18.33
CA SER A 132 13.55 13.66 17.27
C SER A 132 13.88 12.28 16.70
N ARG A 133 12.91 11.38 16.71
CA ARG A 133 13.04 10.02 16.16
C ARG A 133 12.51 9.89 14.74
N TYR A 134 11.86 10.93 14.21
CA TYR A 134 11.22 10.87 12.93
C TYR A 134 11.27 12.21 12.21
N ILE A 135 12.22 12.35 11.30
CA ILE A 135 12.34 13.50 10.40
C ILE A 135 12.34 12.99 8.98
N VAL A 136 11.37 13.42 8.19
CA VAL A 136 11.29 13.06 6.76
C VAL A 136 12.24 13.98 6.00
N LEU A 137 13.37 13.45 5.53
CA LEU A 137 14.36 14.18 4.76
C LEU A 137 13.96 14.34 3.30
N LYS A 138 13.49 13.24 2.68
CA LYS A 138 13.03 13.21 1.29
C LYS A 138 11.82 12.31 1.19
N LYS A 139 10.82 12.74 0.41
CA LYS A 139 9.61 11.93 0.16
C LYS A 139 9.67 11.33 -1.23
N LYS A 140 9.12 10.13 -1.35
CA LYS A 140 8.86 9.46 -2.64
C LYS A 140 10.10 9.29 -3.52
N ALA A 141 11.27 9.05 -2.90
CA ALA A 141 12.47 8.70 -3.62
C ALA A 141 12.28 7.35 -4.36
N SER A 142 12.82 7.22 -5.56
CA SER A 142 12.84 5.94 -6.28
C SER A 142 13.81 4.96 -5.62
N TYR A 143 13.73 3.68 -6.01
CA TYR A 143 14.70 2.70 -5.53
C TYR A 143 16.13 3.03 -5.99
N GLU A 144 16.28 3.51 -7.22
CA GLU A 144 17.56 3.92 -7.79
C GLU A 144 18.19 5.08 -7.02
N GLU A 145 17.38 6.00 -6.49
CA GLU A 145 17.87 7.12 -5.68
C GLU A 145 18.36 6.68 -4.29
N ILE A 146 17.70 5.69 -3.67
CA ILE A 146 18.10 5.22 -2.33
C ILE A 146 19.17 4.14 -2.36
N GLN A 147 19.32 3.43 -3.48
CA GLN A 147 20.22 2.28 -3.62
C GLN A 147 21.68 2.60 -3.21
N PRO A 148 22.31 3.73 -3.64
CA PRO A 148 23.69 4.04 -3.25
C PRO A 148 23.87 4.15 -1.73
N PHE A 149 22.88 4.72 -1.04
CA PHE A 149 22.91 4.82 0.43
C PHE A 149 22.74 3.45 1.10
N VAL A 150 21.80 2.64 0.61
CA VAL A 150 21.57 1.27 1.12
C VAL A 150 22.82 0.43 0.95
N GLU A 151 23.46 0.46 -0.23
CA GLU A 151 24.71 -0.24 -0.49
C GLU A 151 25.83 0.21 0.44
N MET A 152 25.94 1.52 0.69
CA MET A 152 26.92 2.08 1.62
C MET A 152 26.66 1.63 3.06
N GLN A 153 25.42 1.61 3.51
CA GLN A 153 25.01 1.23 4.86
C GLN A 153 25.14 -0.29 5.11
N GLU A 154 24.91 -1.11 4.08
CA GLU A 154 24.92 -2.56 4.18
C GLU A 154 26.28 -3.18 3.79
N ALA A 155 27.21 -2.40 3.25
CA ALA A 155 28.52 -2.88 2.81
C ALA A 155 29.24 -3.67 3.91
N VAL A 156 29.69 -4.88 3.55
CA VAL A 156 30.46 -5.76 4.42
C VAL A 156 31.80 -6.10 3.78
N ASP A 157 32.82 -6.26 4.61
CA ASP A 157 34.14 -6.74 4.17
C ASP A 157 34.17 -8.24 3.90
N GLU A 158 35.29 -8.77 3.42
CA GLU A 158 35.48 -10.20 3.16
C GLU A 158 35.26 -11.10 4.41
N LYS A 159 35.27 -10.51 5.60
CA LYS A 159 35.05 -11.19 6.89
C LYS A 159 33.61 -11.05 7.40
N GLY A 160 32.73 -10.41 6.62
CA GLY A 160 31.33 -10.17 6.99
C GLY A 160 31.14 -9.05 8.02
N LYS A 161 32.17 -8.19 8.27
CA LYS A 161 32.05 -7.05 9.15
C LYS A 161 31.58 -5.81 8.34
N LYS A 162 30.68 -5.00 8.89
CA LYS A 162 30.24 -3.74 8.25
C LYS A 162 31.43 -2.82 7.98
N VAL A 163 31.49 -2.31 6.75
CA VAL A 163 32.51 -1.35 6.30
C VAL A 163 32.24 0.01 6.93
N ASN A 164 30.98 0.41 6.97
CA ASN A 164 30.52 1.70 7.49
C ASN A 164 29.63 1.50 8.75
N PRO A 165 30.21 1.06 9.89
CA PRO A 165 29.42 0.74 11.08
C PRO A 165 28.83 1.97 11.76
N ASP A 166 29.34 3.17 11.44
CA ASP A 166 29.01 4.44 12.09
C ASP A 166 27.91 5.21 11.36
N ILE A 167 27.45 4.76 10.19
CA ILE A 167 26.24 5.28 9.54
C ILE A 167 25.01 4.77 10.31
N LYS A 168 24.35 5.66 11.06
CA LYS A 168 23.25 5.31 11.98
C LYS A 168 22.10 6.30 11.89
N GLY A 169 20.90 5.81 12.28
CA GLY A 169 19.71 6.65 12.41
C GLY A 169 19.01 6.96 11.08
N VAL A 170 19.32 6.26 9.99
CA VAL A 170 18.64 6.44 8.71
C VAL A 170 17.96 5.14 8.33
N TRP A 171 16.68 5.23 7.93
CA TRP A 171 15.94 4.11 7.35
C TRP A 171 14.99 4.61 6.26
N PHE A 172 14.40 3.67 5.54
CA PHE A 172 13.53 3.94 4.40
C PHE A 172 12.14 3.38 4.66
N GLU A 173 11.13 4.24 4.59
CA GLU A 173 9.73 3.81 4.65
C GLU A 173 9.21 3.62 3.24
N LYS A 174 8.87 2.38 2.91
CA LYS A 174 8.29 2.03 1.63
C LYS A 174 6.84 2.47 1.57
N GLU A 175 6.49 3.16 0.48
CA GLU A 175 5.12 3.50 0.09
C GLU A 175 4.85 3.07 -1.34
N TYR A 176 3.61 3.16 -1.80
CA TYR A 176 3.26 3.00 -3.20
C TYR A 176 2.67 4.28 -3.75
N GLN A 177 3.20 4.71 -4.90
CA GLN A 177 2.68 5.84 -5.66
C GLN A 177 1.95 5.32 -6.89
N ARG A 178 0.76 5.86 -7.16
CA ARG A 178 0.02 5.56 -8.38
C ARG A 178 0.69 6.23 -9.57
N GLU A 179 0.88 5.47 -10.65
CA GLU A 179 1.49 5.91 -11.88
C GLU A 179 0.59 5.60 -13.07
N TYR A 180 0.60 6.50 -14.03
CA TYR A 180 -0.17 6.43 -15.28
C TYR A 180 0.80 6.53 -16.45
N PRO A 181 1.32 5.41 -16.97
CA PRO A 181 2.45 5.40 -17.93
C PRO A 181 2.16 6.16 -19.22
N TYR A 182 0.90 6.33 -19.57
CA TYR A 182 0.49 7.02 -20.81
C TYR A 182 -0.08 8.43 -20.57
N GLY A 183 0.12 9.01 -19.40
CA GLY A 183 -0.28 10.39 -19.08
C GLY A 183 -1.77 10.63 -19.29
N ALA A 184 -2.16 11.38 -20.34
CA ALA A 184 -3.53 11.76 -20.59
C ALA A 184 -4.39 10.69 -21.27
N LEU A 185 -3.80 9.59 -21.76
CA LEU A 185 -4.51 8.56 -22.51
C LEU A 185 -5.64 7.94 -21.68
N GLY A 186 -6.87 8.00 -22.19
CA GLY A 186 -8.04 7.45 -21.52
C GLY A 186 -8.36 8.10 -20.18
N SER A 187 -7.95 9.35 -19.96
CA SER A 187 -8.06 10.04 -18.65
C SER A 187 -9.46 10.01 -18.06
N SER A 188 -10.49 10.18 -18.88
CA SER A 188 -11.89 10.13 -18.45
C SER A 188 -12.38 8.73 -18.11
N ILE A 189 -11.74 7.68 -18.66
CA ILE A 189 -12.08 6.28 -18.39
C ILE A 189 -11.33 5.79 -17.16
N VAL A 190 -10.01 5.91 -17.18
CA VAL A 190 -9.13 5.41 -16.11
C VAL A 190 -9.41 6.15 -14.81
N GLY A 191 -9.44 7.49 -14.88
CA GLY A 191 -9.56 8.32 -13.70
C GLY A 191 -8.25 8.40 -12.91
N PHE A 192 -8.30 9.00 -11.73
CA PHE A 192 -7.13 9.18 -10.88
C PHE A 192 -7.44 8.94 -9.40
N THR A 193 -6.38 8.80 -8.60
CA THR A 193 -6.48 8.64 -7.14
C THR A 193 -6.08 9.92 -6.40
N ALA A 194 -6.72 10.15 -5.26
CA ALA A 194 -6.29 11.10 -4.25
C ALA A 194 -5.39 10.42 -3.21
N SER A 195 -4.90 11.22 -2.25
CA SER A 195 -4.12 10.71 -1.10
C SER A 195 -4.85 9.57 -0.40
N GLY A 196 -4.11 8.55 0.02
CA GLY A 196 -4.68 7.36 0.68
C GLY A 196 -5.27 6.34 -0.28
N ASN A 197 -4.86 6.34 -1.54
CA ASN A 197 -5.33 5.40 -2.58
C ASN A 197 -6.84 5.43 -2.82
N VAL A 198 -7.47 6.60 -2.68
CA VAL A 198 -8.91 6.78 -2.92
C VAL A 198 -9.14 7.16 -4.38
N GLY A 199 -9.85 6.33 -5.14
CA GLY A 199 -10.26 6.64 -6.51
C GLY A 199 -11.26 7.80 -6.54
N VAL A 200 -11.01 8.80 -7.40
CA VAL A 200 -11.82 10.03 -7.47
C VAL A 200 -12.85 9.96 -8.59
N ASN A 201 -12.50 9.40 -9.73
CA ASN A 201 -13.37 9.25 -10.88
C ASN A 201 -12.98 8.02 -11.73
N GLY A 202 -13.73 7.75 -12.80
CA GLY A 202 -13.46 6.66 -13.74
C GLY A 202 -13.44 5.26 -13.12
N LEU A 203 -12.63 4.38 -13.71
CA LEU A 203 -12.41 3.01 -13.23
C LEU A 203 -11.75 3.00 -11.83
N GLU A 204 -10.88 3.97 -11.55
CA GLU A 204 -10.26 4.12 -10.23
C GLU A 204 -11.30 4.28 -9.12
N GLN A 205 -12.35 5.04 -9.35
CA GLN A 205 -13.43 5.23 -8.37
C GLN A 205 -14.39 4.03 -8.35
N TYR A 206 -14.82 3.57 -9.52
CA TYR A 206 -15.84 2.52 -9.60
C TYR A 206 -15.33 1.19 -9.01
N TYR A 207 -14.06 0.84 -9.28
CA TYR A 207 -13.44 -0.38 -8.77
C TYR A 207 -12.53 -0.13 -7.56
N ASN A 208 -12.78 0.96 -6.81
CA ASN A 208 -11.90 1.33 -5.70
C ASN A 208 -11.69 0.20 -4.68
N GLU A 209 -12.76 -0.52 -4.29
CA GLU A 209 -12.66 -1.64 -3.35
C GLU A 209 -11.91 -2.84 -3.92
N THR A 210 -12.04 -3.09 -5.24
CA THR A 210 -11.33 -4.18 -5.93
C THR A 210 -9.84 -3.87 -6.08
N LEU A 211 -9.53 -2.63 -6.43
CA LEU A 211 -8.17 -2.14 -6.63
C LEU A 211 -7.40 -1.96 -5.32
N ASN A 212 -8.09 -1.63 -4.23
CA ASN A 212 -7.45 -1.50 -2.92
C ASN A 212 -7.14 -2.87 -2.32
N GLY A 213 -6.05 -2.93 -1.57
CA GLY A 213 -5.65 -4.06 -0.77
C GLY A 213 -5.86 -3.82 0.71
N VAL A 214 -5.15 -4.58 1.52
CA VAL A 214 -5.12 -4.45 2.98
C VAL A 214 -3.67 -4.39 3.42
N ASP A 215 -3.32 -3.35 4.19
CA ASP A 215 -1.98 -3.22 4.75
C ASP A 215 -1.62 -4.41 5.62
N GLY A 216 -0.39 -4.83 5.49
CA GLY A 216 0.26 -5.73 6.43
C GLY A 216 0.83 -4.97 7.62
N ARG A 217 1.40 -5.72 8.55
CA ARG A 217 2.05 -5.15 9.71
C ARG A 217 3.20 -6.03 10.19
N GLU A 218 4.29 -5.39 10.55
CA GLU A 218 5.40 -6.00 11.28
C GLU A 218 5.26 -5.60 12.75
N TYR A 219 5.35 -6.58 13.64
CA TYR A 219 5.31 -6.39 15.09
C TYR A 219 6.61 -6.90 15.68
N GLY A 220 7.32 -6.04 16.37
CA GLY A 220 8.46 -6.42 17.18
C GLY A 220 8.05 -6.63 18.63
N TYR A 221 8.42 -7.75 19.25
CA TYR A 221 8.17 -8.02 20.66
C TYR A 221 9.35 -8.76 21.32
N LEU A 222 9.46 -8.60 22.62
CA LEU A 222 10.41 -9.38 23.42
C LEU A 222 9.73 -10.68 23.87
N ASN A 223 10.32 -11.82 23.55
CA ASN A 223 9.83 -13.10 24.05
C ASN A 223 10.17 -13.29 25.53
N THR A 224 9.70 -14.40 26.12
CA THR A 224 9.95 -14.76 27.53
C THR A 224 11.42 -14.86 27.92
N ASP A 225 12.31 -15.07 26.93
CA ASP A 225 13.76 -15.18 27.12
C ASP A 225 14.49 -13.87 26.83
N ASN A 226 13.74 -12.73 26.71
CA ASN A 226 14.24 -11.41 26.40
C ASN A 226 14.91 -11.29 25.02
N ASN A 227 14.61 -12.22 24.09
CA ASN A 227 15.01 -12.12 22.70
C ASN A 227 13.96 -11.31 21.93
N PHE A 228 14.43 -10.43 21.02
CA PHE A 228 13.56 -9.68 20.13
C PHE A 228 13.07 -10.60 18.99
N GLU A 229 11.76 -10.79 18.94
CA GLU A 229 11.12 -11.55 17.87
C GLU A 229 10.23 -10.62 17.03
N LYS A 230 10.13 -10.92 15.74
CA LYS A 230 9.29 -10.20 14.79
C LYS A 230 8.19 -11.13 14.27
N THR A 231 6.97 -10.65 14.33
CA THR A 231 5.82 -11.27 13.65
C THR A 231 5.41 -10.41 12.48
N ILE A 232 5.36 -10.99 11.29
CA ILE A 232 5.01 -10.29 10.05
C ILE A 232 3.64 -10.78 9.59
N LYS A 233 2.66 -9.87 9.55
CA LYS A 233 1.42 -10.04 8.81
C LYS A 233 1.60 -9.40 7.44
N ALA A 234 1.73 -10.22 6.40
CA ALA A 234 1.95 -9.72 5.04
C ALA A 234 0.79 -8.85 4.56
N ALA A 235 1.10 -7.81 3.77
CA ALA A 235 0.10 -7.04 3.07
C ALA A 235 -0.62 -7.91 2.03
N LYS A 236 -1.91 -7.65 1.82
CA LYS A 236 -2.69 -8.24 0.74
C LYS A 236 -2.90 -7.19 -0.34
N ASN A 237 -2.28 -7.36 -1.50
CA ASN A 237 -2.39 -6.44 -2.62
C ASN A 237 -3.81 -6.41 -3.20
N GLY A 238 -4.17 -5.32 -3.86
CA GLY A 238 -5.40 -5.20 -4.62
C GLY A 238 -5.40 -6.08 -5.86
N ASN A 239 -6.59 -6.28 -6.44
CA ASN A 239 -6.75 -7.08 -7.66
C ASN A 239 -6.61 -6.20 -8.90
N THR A 240 -6.10 -6.77 -9.99
CA THR A 240 -6.03 -6.13 -11.30
C THR A 240 -7.40 -6.07 -11.95
N VAL A 241 -7.73 -4.93 -12.54
CA VAL A 241 -8.94 -4.71 -13.35
C VAL A 241 -8.56 -4.74 -14.82
N VAL A 242 -9.13 -5.67 -15.57
CA VAL A 242 -8.99 -5.78 -17.04
C VAL A 242 -10.16 -5.08 -17.68
N SER A 243 -9.90 -4.03 -18.46
CA SER A 243 -10.94 -3.30 -19.21
C SER A 243 -11.11 -3.87 -20.62
N THR A 244 -12.20 -3.51 -21.29
CA THR A 244 -12.44 -3.83 -22.71
C THR A 244 -11.78 -2.83 -23.66
N ILE A 245 -11.19 -1.76 -23.13
CA ILE A 245 -10.50 -0.72 -23.90
C ILE A 245 -9.31 -1.33 -24.66
N ASP A 246 -9.14 -0.91 -25.88
CA ASP A 246 -7.91 -1.12 -26.66
C ASP A 246 -7.11 0.19 -26.67
N SER A 247 -5.97 0.20 -26.01
CA SER A 247 -5.14 1.39 -25.83
C SER A 247 -4.67 1.98 -27.17
N HIS A 248 -4.48 1.13 -28.19
CA HIS A 248 -4.11 1.60 -29.52
C HIS A 248 -5.27 2.32 -30.20
N ILE A 249 -6.50 1.75 -30.17
CA ILE A 249 -7.68 2.40 -30.73
C ILE A 249 -7.95 3.71 -29.98
N GLN A 250 -7.84 3.70 -28.66
CA GLN A 250 -7.99 4.89 -27.80
C GLN A 250 -7.01 5.99 -28.23
N SER A 251 -5.73 5.67 -28.40
CA SER A 251 -4.69 6.60 -28.83
C SER A 251 -4.97 7.21 -30.20
N VAL A 252 -5.40 6.37 -31.18
CA VAL A 252 -5.77 6.86 -32.52
C VAL A 252 -6.94 7.83 -32.46
N VAL A 253 -7.97 7.52 -31.65
CA VAL A 253 -9.14 8.41 -31.51
C VAL A 253 -8.75 9.74 -30.89
N GLU A 254 -7.98 9.74 -29.81
CA GLU A 254 -7.53 10.98 -29.15
C GLU A 254 -6.66 11.81 -30.08
N GLN A 255 -5.76 11.19 -30.85
CA GLN A 255 -4.96 11.89 -31.84
C GLN A 255 -5.83 12.53 -32.94
N LYS A 256 -6.88 11.84 -33.42
CA LYS A 256 -7.79 12.40 -34.42
C LYS A 256 -8.62 13.56 -33.89
N ILE A 257 -8.97 13.56 -32.60
CA ILE A 257 -9.61 14.71 -31.96
C ILE A 257 -8.63 15.88 -31.89
N ALA A 258 -7.37 15.64 -31.55
CA ALA A 258 -6.33 16.67 -31.50
C ALA A 258 -6.06 17.25 -32.90
N ASP A 259 -5.86 16.39 -33.93
CA ASP A 259 -5.67 16.79 -35.32
C ASP A 259 -6.84 17.67 -35.82
N PHE A 260 -8.08 17.29 -35.49
CA PHE A 260 -9.27 18.08 -35.84
C PHE A 260 -9.25 19.46 -35.18
N ASN A 261 -9.00 19.53 -33.89
CA ASN A 261 -8.97 20.79 -33.17
C ASN A 261 -7.87 21.74 -33.68
N GLU A 262 -6.67 21.18 -34.00
CA GLU A 262 -5.58 21.94 -34.58
C GLU A 262 -5.94 22.47 -35.96
N ALA A 263 -6.44 21.60 -36.86
CA ALA A 263 -6.79 21.97 -38.25
C ALA A 263 -7.88 23.04 -38.35
N TYR A 264 -8.78 23.12 -37.39
CA TYR A 264 -9.90 24.05 -37.38
C TYR A 264 -9.77 25.17 -36.32
N THR A 265 -8.60 25.33 -35.71
CA THR A 265 -8.32 26.45 -34.80
C THR A 265 -8.52 27.80 -35.51
N GLY A 266 -9.24 28.71 -34.88
CA GLY A 266 -9.52 30.03 -35.40
C GLY A 266 -10.57 30.10 -36.51
N ASN A 267 -11.13 28.95 -36.98
CA ASN A 267 -12.11 28.98 -38.08
C ASN A 267 -13.50 29.51 -37.67
N PHE A 268 -13.89 29.31 -36.43
CA PHE A 268 -15.19 29.71 -35.90
C PHE A 268 -15.08 30.89 -34.96
N ARG A 269 -13.99 30.95 -34.19
CA ARG A 269 -13.63 32.03 -33.27
C ARG A 269 -12.12 32.18 -33.24
N GLU A 270 -11.66 33.41 -33.17
CA GLU A 270 -10.24 33.76 -33.15
C GLU A 270 -9.58 33.08 -31.94
N ASP A 271 -8.46 32.37 -32.16
CA ASP A 271 -7.68 31.66 -31.15
C ASP A 271 -8.40 30.53 -30.37
N GLU A 272 -9.57 30.08 -30.82
CA GLU A 272 -10.25 28.92 -30.22
C GLU A 272 -10.02 27.61 -31.01
N PRO A 273 -10.04 26.43 -30.33
CA PRO A 273 -9.95 25.14 -30.99
C PRO A 273 -11.16 24.89 -31.90
N GLY A 274 -11.05 23.95 -32.85
CA GLY A 274 -12.10 23.62 -33.81
C GLY A 274 -13.44 23.22 -33.15
N ALA A 275 -13.38 22.62 -31.95
CA ALA A 275 -14.55 22.38 -31.11
C ALA A 275 -14.20 22.58 -29.64
N SER A 276 -15.11 23.20 -28.88
CA SER A 276 -14.93 23.34 -27.42
C SER A 276 -15.07 22.00 -26.67
N HIS A 277 -15.90 21.11 -27.17
CA HIS A 277 -16.11 19.77 -26.60
C HIS A 277 -16.29 18.74 -27.71
N VAL A 278 -15.61 17.61 -27.57
CA VAL A 278 -15.77 16.46 -28.46
C VAL A 278 -15.91 15.22 -27.60
N GLY A 279 -16.83 14.32 -27.96
CA GLY A 279 -16.97 13.00 -27.35
C GLY A 279 -17.02 11.94 -28.44
N VAL A 280 -16.21 10.89 -28.32
CA VAL A 280 -16.19 9.75 -29.25
C VAL A 280 -16.30 8.47 -28.45
N LEU A 281 -17.21 7.59 -28.88
CA LEU A 281 -17.40 6.25 -28.34
C LEU A 281 -17.27 5.22 -29.48
N ILE A 282 -16.37 4.26 -29.33
CA ILE A 282 -16.23 3.11 -30.24
C ILE A 282 -16.60 1.85 -29.47
N MET A 283 -17.57 1.12 -30.01
CA MET A 283 -18.10 -0.09 -29.40
C MET A 283 -18.18 -1.23 -30.41
N ASN A 284 -17.90 -2.44 -29.95
CA ASN A 284 -18.14 -3.66 -30.73
C ASN A 284 -19.64 -4.03 -30.65
N PRO A 285 -20.39 -3.98 -31.76
CA PRO A 285 -21.83 -4.22 -31.73
C PRO A 285 -22.23 -5.68 -31.45
N ASN A 286 -21.28 -6.62 -31.59
CA ASN A 286 -21.55 -8.05 -31.41
C ASN A 286 -21.57 -8.49 -29.92
N ASN A 287 -20.80 -7.84 -29.08
CA ASN A 287 -20.64 -8.20 -27.68
C ASN A 287 -20.83 -7.03 -26.70
N GLY A 288 -20.94 -5.81 -27.20
CA GLY A 288 -21.14 -4.61 -26.39
C GLY A 288 -19.84 -4.05 -25.75
N ASP A 289 -18.67 -4.59 -26.07
CA ASP A 289 -17.42 -4.08 -25.54
C ASP A 289 -17.15 -2.66 -26.01
N VAL A 290 -16.81 -1.77 -25.09
CA VAL A 290 -16.31 -0.44 -25.38
C VAL A 290 -14.82 -0.54 -25.67
N LEU A 291 -14.44 -0.27 -26.92
CA LEU A 291 -13.05 -0.38 -27.39
C LEU A 291 -12.28 0.94 -27.18
N ALA A 292 -12.97 2.07 -27.28
CA ALA A 292 -12.43 3.39 -26.99
C ALA A 292 -13.53 4.35 -26.57
N MET A 293 -13.21 5.25 -25.64
CA MET A 293 -14.08 6.36 -25.25
C MET A 293 -13.18 7.56 -24.94
N ALA A 294 -13.21 8.54 -25.84
CA ALA A 294 -12.37 9.73 -25.75
C ALA A 294 -13.22 10.99 -25.66
N ASN A 295 -12.73 11.97 -24.96
CA ASN A 295 -13.33 13.29 -24.84
C ASN A 295 -12.26 14.39 -25.00
N TYR A 296 -12.72 15.56 -25.39
CA TYR A 296 -11.93 16.78 -25.40
C TYR A 296 -12.74 17.89 -24.69
N PRO A 297 -12.11 18.68 -23.83
CA PRO A 297 -10.72 18.58 -23.39
C PRO A 297 -10.48 17.35 -22.50
N ASN A 298 -9.27 16.82 -22.51
CA ASN A 298 -8.78 15.80 -21.59
C ASN A 298 -7.79 16.42 -20.60
N TYR A 299 -7.33 15.64 -19.62
CA TYR A 299 -6.37 16.07 -18.61
C TYR A 299 -5.29 15.02 -18.39
N ASP A 300 -4.13 15.45 -17.88
CA ASP A 300 -3.04 14.55 -17.55
C ASP A 300 -3.33 13.85 -16.20
N LEU A 301 -3.36 12.52 -16.21
CA LEU A 301 -3.55 11.70 -15.01
C LEU A 301 -2.40 11.83 -14.01
N SER A 302 -1.20 12.22 -14.48
CA SER A 302 -0.04 12.48 -13.61
C SER A 302 -0.18 13.80 -12.86
N ASN A 303 -0.94 14.76 -13.40
CA ASN A 303 -1.24 16.03 -12.77
C ASN A 303 -2.74 16.41 -12.91
N PRO A 304 -3.66 15.60 -12.36
CA PRO A 304 -5.09 15.71 -12.64
C PRO A 304 -5.77 16.97 -12.06
N ARG A 305 -5.03 17.73 -11.25
CA ARG A 305 -5.51 18.99 -10.67
C ARG A 305 -5.07 20.24 -11.47
N ASP A 306 -4.25 20.04 -12.48
CA ASP A 306 -3.93 21.10 -13.41
C ASP A 306 -5.08 21.29 -14.41
N LEU A 307 -5.95 22.22 -14.10
CA LEU A 307 -7.11 22.58 -14.90
C LEU A 307 -6.83 23.79 -15.81
N SER A 308 -5.56 24.15 -16.03
CA SER A 308 -5.17 25.32 -16.83
C SER A 308 -5.77 25.27 -18.24
N ALA A 309 -5.80 24.09 -18.87
CA ALA A 309 -6.43 23.88 -20.18
C ALA A 309 -7.95 24.15 -20.17
N TYR A 310 -8.64 23.95 -19.05
CA TYR A 310 -10.06 24.23 -18.89
C TYR A 310 -10.34 25.72 -18.58
N TYR A 311 -9.50 26.35 -17.76
CA TYR A 311 -9.69 27.75 -17.36
C TYR A 311 -9.48 28.74 -18.52
N THR A 312 -8.61 28.45 -19.48
CA THR A 312 -8.45 29.25 -20.70
C THR A 312 -9.71 29.24 -21.55
N GLN A 313 -10.55 28.22 -21.47
CA GLN A 313 -11.83 28.15 -22.18
C GLN A 313 -12.98 28.81 -21.39
N ILE A 314 -13.03 28.65 -20.06
CA ILE A 314 -14.09 29.22 -19.21
C ILE A 314 -13.91 30.73 -19.02
N GLY A 315 -12.69 31.23 -18.95
CA GLY A 315 -12.39 32.64 -18.79
C GLY A 315 -12.75 33.53 -20.01
N ARG A 316 -13.07 32.91 -21.17
CA ARG A 316 -13.50 33.62 -22.40
C ARG A 316 -15.01 33.59 -22.62
N ALA A 317 -15.79 33.02 -21.71
CA ALA A 317 -17.25 32.93 -21.78
C ALA A 317 -17.99 34.15 -21.18
N HIS A 318 -17.29 35.29 -21.00
CA HIS A 318 -17.88 36.57 -20.53
C HIS A 318 -17.70 37.67 -21.55
#